data_724d57ff50d4661a6cb1d7dfee8df5f5
#
_entry.id   724d57ff50d4661a6cb1d7dfee8df5f5
#
_cell.length_a   1.000
_cell.length_b   1.000
_cell.length_c   1.000
_cell.angle_alpha   90.00
_cell.angle_beta   90.00
_cell.angle_gamma   90.00
#
_symmetry.space_group_name_H-M   'P 1'
#
loop_
_entity.id
_entity.type
_entity.pdbx_description
1 polymer ?
#
loop_
_entity_poly.entity_id
_entity_poly.type
_entity_poly.pdbx_seq_one_letter_code
_entity_poly.pdbx_strand_id
1 'polypeptide(L)'
;MKLWARQPILSATACFALLGAGSSTPSLLARQAPDVVAPALSSAAPTLGDEGERWLKATLSALDEPTEVRMPFADDFVELDAGHVAVAYAFQGLSGQPLEIKLRRDASSSGPIYVDVFRVLEVLGEPLRERLTGLRPSASSIKTRLPSDGVYHVLVQTAATGAGHYGLTLELGASLPFPVVGAEAGAIRGLFGASRDAGRRSHEGVDIFVQRLTPVLAVAAGTAMPRHDELGGNTVWLNTPGTSYYYAHLDRIAVQDQQRVKVGDVLGYVGNTGNADGVPSHLHFGVYRWGREPVDPLPLLVGKRFEKGSGSTANAGS
;
A
#
# COMPACT_ATOMS: atom_id res chain seq x y z
N MET A 1 35.72 15.64 21.43
CA MET A 1 35.77 16.73 20.45
C MET A 1 36.41 16.23 19.18
N LYS A 2 35.65 15.93 18.17
CA LYS A 2 36.09 15.83 16.74
C LYS A 2 34.94 16.32 15.87
N LEU A 3 35.12 17.52 15.30
CA LEU A 3 34.23 18.12 14.31
C LEU A 3 34.28 17.30 13.01
N TRP A 4 33.13 16.97 12.46
CA TRP A 4 33.02 16.51 11.09
C TRP A 4 32.49 17.66 10.23
N ALA A 5 33.35 18.09 9.31
CA ALA A 5 33.11 19.17 8.37
C ALA A 5 32.04 18.78 7.36
N ARG A 6 31.10 19.69 7.15
CA ARG A 6 30.14 19.69 6.05
C ARG A 6 30.86 19.98 4.74
N GLN A 7 30.76 19.11 3.76
CA GLN A 7 31.15 19.42 2.37
C GLN A 7 30.00 20.17 1.67
N PRO A 8 30.30 21.17 0.84
CA PRO A 8 29.29 21.91 0.12
C PRO A 8 28.84 21.16 -1.13
N ILE A 9 27.52 21.14 -1.35
CA ILE A 9 26.87 20.64 -2.56
C ILE A 9 27.17 21.64 -3.68
N LEU A 10 27.86 21.19 -4.74
CA LEU A 10 28.11 21.91 -5.96
C LEU A 10 26.79 22.15 -6.72
N SER A 11 26.41 23.40 -6.88
CA SER A 11 25.35 23.84 -7.77
C SER A 11 25.78 23.67 -9.23
N ALA A 12 25.11 22.78 -9.96
CA ALA A 12 25.25 22.73 -11.42
C ALA A 12 24.36 23.80 -12.07
N THR A 13 24.96 24.93 -12.37
CA THR A 13 24.34 25.99 -13.20
C THR A 13 24.38 25.54 -14.66
N ALA A 14 23.26 25.14 -15.23
CA ALA A 14 23.13 24.87 -16.64
C ALA A 14 22.84 26.18 -17.37
N CYS A 15 23.80 26.61 -18.20
CA CYS A 15 23.66 27.72 -19.18
C CYS A 15 22.55 27.38 -20.20
N PHE A 16 21.49 28.17 -20.20
CA PHE A 16 20.55 28.24 -21.32
C PHE A 16 21.04 29.30 -22.31
N ALA A 17 21.46 28.86 -23.50
CA ALA A 17 21.65 29.75 -24.64
C ALA A 17 20.27 30.07 -25.25
N LEU A 18 19.93 31.36 -25.28
CA LEU A 18 18.80 31.92 -26.03
C LEU A 18 19.09 31.84 -27.54
N LEU A 19 18.26 31.12 -28.28
CA LEU A 19 18.04 31.36 -29.70
C LEU A 19 16.53 31.55 -29.89
N GLY A 20 16.19 32.79 -30.30
CA GLY A 20 14.82 33.17 -30.59
C GLY A 20 14.34 32.61 -31.92
N ALA A 21 13.08 32.17 -31.92
CA ALA A 21 12.13 32.28 -33.04
C ALA A 21 10.79 31.72 -32.52
N GLY A 22 9.72 32.47 -32.71
CA GLY A 22 8.39 32.19 -32.20
C GLY A 22 7.84 30.84 -32.65
N SER A 23 7.54 30.02 -31.65
CA SER A 23 6.59 28.93 -31.74
C SER A 23 6.06 28.75 -30.32
N SER A 24 4.74 28.72 -30.20
CA SER A 24 4.00 28.44 -28.99
C SER A 24 4.59 27.22 -28.26
N THR A 25 5.24 27.47 -27.11
CA THR A 25 5.72 26.42 -26.24
C THR A 25 4.51 25.63 -25.79
N PRO A 26 4.50 24.29 -25.97
CA PRO A 26 3.50 23.44 -25.29
C PRO A 26 3.67 23.68 -23.79
N SER A 27 2.58 23.99 -23.09
CA SER A 27 2.58 24.23 -21.65
C SER A 27 3.20 23.05 -20.92
N LEU A 28 3.81 23.27 -19.76
CA LEU A 28 4.33 22.20 -18.87
C LEU A 28 3.29 21.09 -18.62
N LEU A 29 2.00 21.41 -18.66
CA LEU A 29 0.87 20.49 -18.63
C LEU A 29 0.92 19.39 -19.72
N ALA A 30 1.39 19.72 -20.94
CA ALA A 30 1.49 18.75 -22.02
C ALA A 30 2.63 17.72 -21.83
N ARG A 31 3.61 17.98 -20.96
CA ARG A 31 4.72 17.06 -20.68
C ARG A 31 4.40 16.01 -19.60
N GLN A 32 3.43 16.26 -18.74
CA GLN A 32 2.96 15.28 -17.74
C GLN A 32 1.78 14.42 -18.24
N ALA A 33 1.14 14.85 -19.32
CA ALA A 33 -0.05 14.22 -19.86
C ALA A 33 0.12 12.83 -20.50
N PRO A 34 1.22 12.47 -21.20
CA PRO A 34 1.26 11.26 -22.00
C PRO A 34 1.11 9.97 -21.19
N ASP A 35 1.69 9.90 -19.98
CA ASP A 35 1.71 8.67 -19.20
C ASP A 35 0.51 8.52 -18.27
N VAL A 36 -0.12 9.63 -17.89
CA VAL A 36 -1.27 9.67 -16.96
C VAL A 36 -2.59 9.45 -17.69
N VAL A 37 -2.74 9.97 -18.90
CA VAL A 37 -4.02 10.08 -19.59
C VAL A 37 -4.05 9.25 -20.89
N ALA A 38 -2.90 8.72 -21.34
CA ALA A 38 -2.77 8.04 -22.64
C ALA A 38 -3.79 6.90 -22.89
N PRO A 39 -4.17 6.05 -21.92
CA PRO A 39 -5.15 5.00 -22.19
C PRO A 39 -6.57 5.52 -22.36
N ALA A 40 -6.94 6.57 -21.64
CA ALA A 40 -8.24 7.22 -21.80
C ALA A 40 -8.28 8.12 -23.05
N LEU A 41 -7.16 8.78 -23.38
CA LEU A 41 -7.02 9.56 -24.62
C LEU A 41 -7.00 8.68 -25.87
N SER A 42 -6.41 7.49 -25.84
CA SER A 42 -6.36 6.59 -27.00
C SER A 42 -7.71 6.00 -27.40
N SER A 43 -8.68 5.96 -26.46
CA SER A 43 -10.01 5.40 -26.70
C SER A 43 -11.15 6.42 -26.70
N ALA A 44 -10.94 7.62 -26.17
CA ALA A 44 -11.97 8.64 -25.98
C ALA A 44 -11.57 10.05 -26.47
N ALA A 45 -10.39 10.19 -27.12
CA ALA A 45 -9.96 11.50 -27.60
C ALA A 45 -10.86 11.97 -28.74
N PRO A 46 -11.75 12.95 -28.50
CA PRO A 46 -12.09 13.86 -29.58
C PRO A 46 -10.79 14.55 -29.98
N THR A 47 -10.55 14.76 -31.25
CA THR A 47 -9.53 15.71 -31.74
C THR A 47 -9.49 16.90 -30.76
N LEU A 48 -8.35 17.13 -30.14
CA LEU A 48 -8.10 18.11 -29.08
C LEU A 48 -8.75 19.47 -29.41
N GLY A 49 -10.00 19.63 -28.97
CA GLY A 49 -10.75 20.87 -28.97
C GLY A 49 -10.97 21.30 -27.54
N ASP A 50 -11.64 22.42 -27.31
CA ASP A 50 -11.93 23.01 -25.99
C ASP A 50 -12.53 22.01 -24.97
N GLU A 51 -13.25 21.00 -25.46
CA GLU A 51 -13.83 19.94 -24.61
C GLU A 51 -12.78 18.95 -24.08
N GLY A 52 -11.84 18.55 -24.92
CA GLY A 52 -10.72 17.70 -24.52
C GLY A 52 -9.78 18.39 -23.54
N GLU A 53 -9.55 19.70 -23.70
CA GLU A 53 -8.75 20.49 -22.75
C GLU A 53 -9.44 20.60 -21.38
N ARG A 54 -10.76 20.85 -21.37
CA ARG A 54 -11.54 20.90 -20.11
C ARG A 54 -11.53 19.55 -19.41
N TRP A 55 -11.72 18.47 -20.15
CA TRP A 55 -11.67 17.11 -19.63
C TRP A 55 -10.31 16.78 -19.03
N LEU A 56 -9.21 17.08 -19.72
CA LEU A 56 -7.84 16.90 -19.22
C LEU A 56 -7.57 17.72 -17.97
N LYS A 57 -7.99 18.97 -17.95
CA LYS A 57 -7.83 19.86 -16.79
C LYS A 57 -8.58 19.31 -15.57
N ALA A 58 -9.80 18.84 -15.72
CA ALA A 58 -10.58 18.25 -14.66
C ALA A 58 -9.92 16.97 -14.11
N THR A 59 -9.38 16.13 -15.00
CA THR A 59 -8.64 14.91 -14.63
C THR A 59 -7.39 15.24 -13.81
N LEU A 60 -6.59 16.21 -14.24
CA LEU A 60 -5.40 16.64 -13.52
C LEU A 60 -5.74 17.28 -12.18
N SER A 61 -6.79 18.12 -12.12
CA SER A 61 -7.27 18.71 -10.87
C SER A 61 -7.71 17.65 -9.86
N ALA A 62 -8.43 16.61 -10.30
CA ALA A 62 -8.81 15.49 -9.43
C ALA A 62 -7.59 14.74 -8.87
N LEU A 63 -6.56 14.54 -9.67
CA LEU A 63 -5.31 13.91 -9.23
C LEU A 63 -4.47 14.80 -8.30
N ASP A 64 -4.54 16.12 -8.46
CA ASP A 64 -3.81 17.07 -7.61
C ASP A 64 -4.46 17.25 -6.24
N GLU A 65 -5.79 17.10 -6.17
CA GLU A 65 -6.59 17.21 -4.95
C GLU A 65 -7.41 15.92 -4.70
N PRO A 66 -6.77 14.74 -4.53
CA PRO A 66 -7.49 13.49 -4.34
C PRO A 66 -8.14 13.44 -2.96
N THR A 67 -9.28 12.79 -2.85
CA THR A 67 -9.90 12.48 -1.57
C THR A 67 -9.09 11.42 -0.82
N GLU A 68 -8.54 11.75 0.34
CA GLU A 68 -7.87 10.77 1.19
C GLU A 68 -8.87 9.78 1.78
N VAL A 69 -8.61 8.49 1.62
CA VAL A 69 -9.50 7.43 2.08
C VAL A 69 -8.79 6.40 2.93
N ARG A 70 -9.53 5.82 3.88
CA ARG A 70 -9.05 4.69 4.69
C ARG A 70 -9.60 3.39 4.13
N MET A 71 -8.73 2.41 4.01
CA MET A 71 -9.11 1.07 3.53
C MET A 71 -9.73 0.21 4.64
N PRO A 72 -10.73 -0.62 4.38
CA PRO A 72 -11.42 -0.73 3.10
C PRO A 72 -12.30 0.51 2.87
N PHE A 73 -12.50 0.87 1.61
CA PHE A 73 -13.29 2.05 1.24
C PHE A 73 -14.40 1.66 0.26
N ALA A 74 -15.57 2.22 0.44
CA ALA A 74 -16.67 2.15 -0.50
C ALA A 74 -17.32 3.52 -0.66
N ASP A 75 -17.61 3.86 -1.90
CA ASP A 75 -18.43 4.99 -2.29
C ASP A 75 -19.54 4.44 -3.20
N ASP A 76 -20.76 4.44 -2.70
CA ASP A 76 -21.91 3.85 -3.42
C ASP A 76 -22.50 4.79 -4.46
N PHE A 77 -22.11 6.09 -4.45
CA PHE A 77 -22.70 7.13 -5.29
C PHE A 77 -21.66 8.10 -5.86
N VAL A 78 -20.67 7.57 -6.59
CA VAL A 78 -19.80 8.44 -7.39
C VAL A 78 -20.61 8.97 -8.56
N GLU A 79 -20.95 10.26 -8.50
CA GLU A 79 -21.65 10.95 -9.58
C GLU A 79 -20.62 11.61 -10.52
N LEU A 80 -20.67 11.26 -11.79
CA LEU A 80 -19.85 11.87 -12.84
C LEU A 80 -20.76 12.41 -13.92
N ASP A 81 -20.50 13.63 -14.36
CA ASP A 81 -21.26 14.34 -15.41
C ASP A 81 -20.34 15.27 -16.21
N ALA A 82 -20.91 16.10 -17.07
CA ALA A 82 -20.15 17.05 -17.89
C ALA A 82 -19.39 18.12 -17.07
N GLY A 83 -19.79 18.36 -15.82
CA GLY A 83 -19.13 19.29 -14.89
C GLY A 83 -18.12 18.59 -13.97
N HIS A 84 -18.31 17.30 -13.70
CA HIS A 84 -17.49 16.49 -12.80
C HIS A 84 -17.09 15.19 -13.51
N VAL A 85 -16.21 15.28 -14.48
CA VAL A 85 -15.81 14.15 -15.34
C VAL A 85 -14.84 13.19 -14.68
N ALA A 86 -14.24 13.55 -13.55
CA ALA A 86 -13.21 12.75 -12.86
C ALA A 86 -13.24 12.96 -11.35
N VAL A 87 -12.95 11.90 -10.60
CA VAL A 87 -12.69 11.92 -9.16
C VAL A 87 -11.47 11.05 -8.86
N ALA A 88 -10.65 11.44 -7.90
CA ALA A 88 -9.51 10.65 -7.48
C ALA A 88 -9.54 10.39 -5.96
N TYR A 89 -9.08 9.21 -5.57
CA TYR A 89 -8.95 8.76 -4.20
C TYR A 89 -7.49 8.44 -3.90
N ALA A 90 -6.98 8.89 -2.74
CA ALA A 90 -5.63 8.59 -2.26
C ALA A 90 -5.67 7.65 -1.06
N PHE A 91 -4.78 6.67 -1.02
CA PHE A 91 -4.63 5.76 0.12
C PHE A 91 -3.18 5.33 0.32
N GLN A 92 -2.86 4.86 1.53
CA GLN A 92 -1.58 4.25 1.86
C GLN A 92 -1.63 2.76 1.61
N GLY A 93 -0.63 2.23 0.90
CA GLY A 93 -0.46 0.82 0.63
C GLY A 93 0.93 0.31 0.96
N LEU A 94 1.05 -1.00 1.23
CA LEU A 94 2.31 -1.67 1.53
C LEU A 94 2.69 -2.62 0.40
N SER A 95 4.00 -2.77 0.17
CA SER A 95 4.57 -3.66 -0.84
C SER A 95 4.00 -5.08 -0.75
N GLY A 96 3.62 -5.63 -1.89
CA GLY A 96 3.07 -6.98 -2.01
C GLY A 96 1.58 -7.10 -1.67
N GLN A 97 0.92 -6.08 -1.11
CA GLN A 97 -0.51 -6.14 -0.86
C GLN A 97 -1.30 -6.25 -2.17
N PRO A 98 -2.22 -7.22 -2.30
CA PRO A 98 -3.17 -7.23 -3.41
C PRO A 98 -4.21 -6.12 -3.20
N LEU A 99 -4.35 -5.26 -4.19
CA LEU A 99 -5.42 -4.28 -4.31
C LEU A 99 -6.53 -4.88 -5.18
N GLU A 100 -7.76 -4.87 -4.67
CA GLU A 100 -8.96 -5.21 -5.42
C GLU A 100 -9.85 -3.96 -5.51
N ILE A 101 -10.20 -3.60 -6.75
CA ILE A 101 -11.12 -2.51 -7.06
C ILE A 101 -12.34 -3.12 -7.74
N LYS A 102 -13.53 -2.80 -7.26
CA LYS A 102 -14.81 -3.19 -7.86
C LYS A 102 -15.58 -1.94 -8.24
N LEU A 103 -16.09 -1.92 -9.46
CA LEU A 103 -16.92 -0.87 -10.00
C LEU A 103 -18.31 -1.44 -10.30
N ARG A 104 -19.33 -0.90 -9.64
CA ARG A 104 -20.74 -1.19 -9.92
C ARG A 104 -21.34 -0.01 -10.68
N ARG A 105 -21.82 -0.27 -11.87
CA ARG A 105 -22.50 0.75 -12.70
C ARG A 105 -24.00 0.76 -12.36
N ASP A 106 -24.55 1.95 -12.28
CA ASP A 106 -26.01 2.13 -12.25
C ASP A 106 -26.58 1.94 -13.67
N ALA A 107 -27.85 1.51 -13.75
CA ALA A 107 -28.55 1.32 -15.03
C ALA A 107 -28.74 2.63 -15.82
N SER A 108 -28.70 3.79 -15.14
CA SER A 108 -28.78 5.12 -15.75
C SER A 108 -27.46 5.61 -16.35
N SER A 109 -26.35 4.91 -16.08
CA SER A 109 -25.03 5.34 -16.53
C SER A 109 -24.85 5.21 -18.03
N SER A 110 -24.41 6.27 -18.67
CA SER A 110 -24.16 6.35 -20.11
C SER A 110 -22.65 6.48 -20.39
N GLY A 111 -22.18 5.78 -21.43
CA GLY A 111 -20.80 5.87 -21.87
C GLY A 111 -19.80 5.02 -21.08
N PRO A 112 -18.53 5.00 -21.53
CA PRO A 112 -17.47 4.27 -20.87
C PRO A 112 -17.01 4.98 -19.61
N ILE A 113 -16.67 4.18 -18.58
CA ILE A 113 -15.96 4.65 -17.40
C ILE A 113 -14.58 4.01 -17.35
N TYR A 114 -13.62 4.78 -16.96
CA TYR A 114 -12.22 4.38 -16.83
C TYR A 114 -11.82 4.45 -15.37
N VAL A 115 -11.05 3.48 -14.91
CA VAL A 115 -10.42 3.49 -13.58
C VAL A 115 -8.95 3.21 -13.77
N ASP A 116 -8.11 4.12 -13.32
CA ASP A 116 -6.66 3.98 -13.36
C ASP A 116 -6.06 4.01 -11.96
N VAL A 117 -5.02 3.22 -11.76
CA VAL A 117 -4.28 3.13 -10.51
C VAL A 117 -2.88 3.68 -10.74
N PHE A 118 -2.48 4.63 -9.92
CA PHE A 118 -1.16 5.24 -9.95
C PHE A 118 -0.42 5.02 -8.65
N ARG A 119 0.88 4.80 -8.72
CA ARG A 119 1.80 4.99 -7.61
C ARG A 119 2.29 6.42 -7.62
N VAL A 120 2.28 7.08 -6.46
CA VAL A 120 2.83 8.42 -6.31
C VAL A 120 4.26 8.30 -5.81
N LEU A 121 5.19 8.88 -6.56
CA LEU A 121 6.59 9.00 -6.23
C LEU A 121 6.89 10.48 -5.99
N GLU A 122 7.76 10.80 -5.06
CA GLU A 122 8.28 12.14 -4.89
C GLU A 122 9.63 12.26 -5.60
N VAL A 123 9.69 13.11 -6.59
CA VAL A 123 10.91 13.36 -7.37
C VAL A 123 11.21 14.86 -7.33
N LEU A 124 12.32 15.24 -6.69
CA LEU A 124 12.74 16.65 -6.51
C LEU A 124 11.68 17.54 -5.84
N GLY A 125 10.86 16.97 -4.95
CA GLY A 125 9.79 17.71 -4.27
C GLY A 125 8.48 17.79 -5.06
N GLU A 126 8.41 17.17 -6.24
CA GLU A 126 7.21 17.13 -7.07
C GLU A 126 6.62 15.71 -7.12
N PRO A 127 5.28 15.56 -7.09
CA PRO A 127 4.64 14.26 -7.19
C PRO A 127 4.70 13.74 -8.63
N LEU A 128 5.42 12.64 -8.84
CA LEU A 128 5.40 11.87 -10.08
C LEU A 128 4.41 10.72 -9.94
N ARG A 129 3.44 10.61 -10.85
CA ARG A 129 2.43 9.56 -10.87
C ARG A 129 2.78 8.51 -11.92
N GLU A 130 3.20 7.33 -11.45
CA GLU A 130 3.45 6.18 -12.31
C GLU A 130 2.17 5.34 -12.41
N ARG A 131 1.65 5.17 -13.62
CA ARG A 131 0.49 4.32 -13.85
C ARG A 131 0.84 2.85 -13.69
N LEU A 132 0.16 2.15 -12.79
CA LEU A 132 0.36 0.72 -12.56
C LEU A 132 -0.56 -0.14 -13.42
N THR A 133 -1.83 0.22 -13.50
CA THR A 133 -2.86 -0.58 -14.17
C THR A 133 -4.12 0.26 -14.36
N GLY A 134 -5.08 -0.28 -15.14
CA GLY A 134 -6.38 0.36 -15.32
C GLY A 134 -7.47 -0.64 -15.68
N LEU A 135 -8.71 -0.29 -15.39
CA LEU A 135 -9.90 -1.07 -15.69
C LEU A 135 -10.31 -0.83 -17.14
N ARG A 136 -10.50 -1.91 -17.88
CA ARG A 136 -11.12 -1.82 -19.21
C ARG A 136 -12.59 -1.41 -19.09
N PRO A 137 -13.15 -0.60 -20.01
CA PRO A 137 -14.53 -0.10 -19.91
C PRO A 137 -15.61 -1.17 -19.75
N SER A 138 -15.37 -2.38 -20.21
CA SER A 138 -16.30 -3.52 -20.10
C SER A 138 -16.13 -4.35 -18.82
N ALA A 139 -15.05 -4.12 -18.06
CA ALA A 139 -14.79 -4.88 -16.85
C ALA A 139 -15.40 -4.19 -15.61
N SER A 140 -15.75 -4.96 -14.61
CA SER A 140 -16.31 -4.49 -13.33
C SER A 140 -15.35 -4.62 -12.16
N SER A 141 -14.17 -5.20 -12.36
CA SER A 141 -13.16 -5.32 -11.31
C SER A 141 -11.75 -5.38 -11.86
N ILE A 142 -10.80 -4.97 -11.03
CA ILE A 142 -9.36 -5.06 -11.26
C ILE A 142 -8.70 -5.62 -10.01
N LYS A 143 -7.69 -6.45 -10.21
CA LYS A 143 -6.81 -6.94 -9.16
C LYS A 143 -5.37 -6.70 -9.57
N THR A 144 -4.60 -6.06 -8.69
CA THR A 144 -3.17 -5.85 -8.89
C THR A 144 -2.43 -6.03 -7.56
N ARG A 145 -1.10 -6.09 -7.59
CA ARG A 145 -0.26 -6.05 -6.40
C ARG A 145 0.49 -4.73 -6.35
N LEU A 146 0.54 -4.15 -5.17
CA LEU A 146 1.30 -2.92 -4.94
C LEU A 146 2.80 -3.23 -4.98
N PRO A 147 3.60 -2.54 -5.81
CA PRO A 147 5.03 -2.84 -5.97
C PRO A 147 5.89 -2.35 -4.81
N SER A 148 5.45 -1.34 -4.05
CA SER A 148 6.20 -0.72 -2.96
C SER A 148 5.29 -0.21 -1.86
N ASP A 149 5.85 0.15 -0.71
CA ASP A 149 5.18 0.98 0.28
C ASP A 149 5.00 2.40 -0.29
N GLY A 150 3.92 3.09 0.07
CA GLY A 150 3.70 4.47 -0.33
C GLY A 150 2.24 4.85 -0.61
N VAL A 151 2.08 6.05 -1.19
CA VAL A 151 0.79 6.61 -1.59
C VAL A 151 0.39 6.09 -2.97
N TYR A 152 -0.89 5.77 -3.09
CA TYR A 152 -1.51 5.34 -4.34
C TYR A 152 -2.74 6.17 -4.62
N HIS A 153 -2.94 6.53 -5.90
CA HIS A 153 -4.16 7.19 -6.35
C HIS A 153 -4.98 6.22 -7.21
N VAL A 154 -6.29 6.26 -7.02
CA VAL A 154 -7.29 5.63 -7.90
C VAL A 154 -8.08 6.74 -8.57
N LEU A 155 -7.93 6.89 -9.86
CA LEU A 155 -8.67 7.84 -10.67
C LEU A 155 -9.88 7.11 -11.29
N VAL A 156 -11.06 7.69 -11.12
CA VAL A 156 -12.30 7.26 -11.80
C VAL A 156 -12.76 8.38 -12.68
N GLN A 157 -12.98 8.12 -13.97
CA GLN A 157 -13.35 9.16 -14.93
C GLN A 157 -14.28 8.63 -16.00
N THR A 158 -15.14 9.51 -16.54
CA THR A 158 -15.96 9.22 -17.73
C THR A 158 -15.28 9.70 -19.00
N ALA A 159 -15.80 9.30 -20.17
CA ALA A 159 -15.57 10.06 -21.40
C ALA A 159 -16.14 11.48 -21.26
N ALA A 160 -15.65 12.42 -22.07
CA ALA A 160 -16.05 13.84 -22.00
C ALA A 160 -17.58 14.08 -22.05
N THR A 161 -18.32 13.20 -22.72
CA THR A 161 -19.80 13.25 -22.85
C THR A 161 -20.50 12.20 -21.98
N GLY A 162 -19.79 11.46 -21.15
CA GLY A 162 -20.36 10.41 -20.29
C GLY A 162 -20.96 11.01 -19.02
N ALA A 163 -22.01 10.37 -18.50
CA ALA A 163 -22.61 10.68 -17.24
C ALA A 163 -23.10 9.41 -16.56
N GLY A 164 -23.20 9.43 -15.22
CA GLY A 164 -23.83 8.33 -14.48
C GLY A 164 -23.40 8.23 -13.03
N HIS A 165 -24.06 7.31 -12.33
CA HIS A 165 -23.77 6.96 -10.95
C HIS A 165 -23.05 5.62 -10.91
N TYR A 166 -22.04 5.54 -10.04
CA TYR A 166 -21.17 4.37 -9.91
C TYR A 166 -20.93 4.07 -8.44
N GLY A 167 -20.95 2.80 -8.08
CA GLY A 167 -20.42 2.36 -6.80
C GLY A 167 -18.97 1.90 -6.98
N LEU A 168 -18.09 2.39 -6.13
CA LEU A 168 -16.67 2.03 -6.09
C LEU A 168 -16.34 1.33 -4.77
N THR A 169 -15.62 0.22 -4.84
CA THR A 169 -15.10 -0.46 -3.65
C THR A 169 -13.60 -0.68 -3.80
N LEU A 170 -12.84 -0.30 -2.79
CA LEU A 170 -11.38 -0.48 -2.71
C LEU A 170 -11.06 -1.37 -1.51
N GLU A 171 -10.34 -2.47 -1.73
CA GLU A 171 -9.90 -3.39 -0.68
C GLU A 171 -8.43 -3.74 -0.84
N LEU A 172 -7.70 -3.80 0.29
CA LEU A 172 -6.33 -4.32 0.36
C LEU A 172 -6.34 -5.71 0.98
N GLY A 173 -5.77 -6.69 0.30
CA GLY A 173 -5.60 -8.03 0.82
C GLY A 173 -4.34 -8.18 1.69
N ALA A 174 -4.26 -9.31 2.40
CA ALA A 174 -3.04 -9.73 3.07
C ALA A 174 -1.94 -10.05 2.03
N SER A 175 -0.70 -9.67 2.32
CA SER A 175 0.45 -9.99 1.48
C SER A 175 1.31 -11.13 2.04
N LEU A 176 1.18 -11.44 3.34
CA LEU A 176 1.89 -12.50 4.03
C LEU A 176 0.92 -13.60 4.47
N PRO A 177 1.33 -14.87 4.46
CA PRO A 177 0.63 -15.92 5.15
C PRO A 177 0.70 -15.71 6.66
N PHE A 178 -0.24 -16.28 7.40
CA PHE A 178 -0.23 -16.17 8.86
C PHE A 178 0.94 -17.00 9.43
N PRO A 179 1.73 -16.44 10.39
CA PRO A 179 3.00 -17.04 10.82
C PRO A 179 2.85 -18.19 11.82
N VAL A 180 1.63 -18.56 12.20
CA VAL A 180 1.34 -19.62 13.21
C VAL A 180 0.28 -20.56 12.68
N VAL A 181 0.53 -21.86 12.78
CA VAL A 181 -0.40 -22.91 12.33
C VAL A 181 -1.76 -22.79 13.02
N GLY A 182 -2.84 -22.75 12.23
CA GLY A 182 -4.21 -22.75 12.73
C GLY A 182 -4.65 -21.47 13.44
N ALA A 183 -3.79 -20.45 13.49
CA ALA A 183 -4.15 -19.15 14.04
C ALA A 183 -4.69 -18.19 12.97
N GLU A 184 -5.55 -17.29 13.39
CA GLU A 184 -6.20 -16.28 12.56
C GLU A 184 -6.12 -14.90 13.24
N ALA A 185 -6.65 -13.87 12.60
CA ALA A 185 -6.64 -12.49 13.06
C ALA A 185 -7.10 -12.30 14.52
N GLY A 186 -8.08 -13.07 14.98
CA GLY A 186 -8.58 -13.04 16.36
C GLY A 186 -7.57 -13.46 17.42
N ALA A 187 -6.46 -14.11 17.04
CA ALA A 187 -5.37 -14.45 17.95
C ALA A 187 -4.43 -13.24 18.21
N ILE A 188 -4.47 -12.19 17.39
CA ILE A 188 -3.67 -10.98 17.55
C ILE A 188 -4.29 -10.12 18.66
N ARG A 189 -3.58 -9.91 19.76
CA ARG A 189 -4.04 -9.11 20.91
C ARG A 189 -3.08 -7.99 21.30
N GLY A 190 -1.78 -8.13 21.00
CA GLY A 190 -0.79 -7.07 21.12
C GLY A 190 -0.63 -6.36 19.79
N LEU A 191 -0.93 -5.04 19.74
CA LEU A 191 -0.88 -4.27 18.49
C LEU A 191 0.43 -3.51 18.35
N PHE A 192 0.83 -3.27 17.09
CA PHE A 192 1.94 -2.40 16.74
C PHE A 192 1.72 -0.99 17.30
N GLY A 193 2.80 -0.34 17.74
CA GLY A 193 2.75 1.01 18.30
C GLY A 193 2.26 1.08 19.77
N ALA A 194 1.80 -0.04 20.35
CA ALA A 194 1.37 -0.04 21.74
C ALA A 194 2.54 0.29 22.69
N SER A 195 2.25 1.08 23.72
CA SER A 195 3.23 1.46 24.74
C SER A 195 3.74 0.24 25.52
N ARG A 196 5.05 0.14 25.68
CA ARG A 196 5.75 -0.90 26.46
C ARG A 196 6.66 -0.24 27.53
N ASP A 197 6.96 -0.97 28.59
CA ASP A 197 7.88 -0.55 29.64
C ASP A 197 7.57 0.85 30.21
N ALA A 198 6.31 1.08 30.56
CA ALA A 198 5.81 2.38 31.05
C ALA A 198 6.10 3.56 30.09
N GLY A 199 5.99 3.34 28.79
CA GLY A 199 6.17 4.37 27.75
C GLY A 199 7.58 4.53 27.22
N ARG A 200 8.55 3.74 27.70
CA ARG A 200 9.95 3.83 27.26
C ARG A 200 10.21 3.21 25.89
N ARG A 201 9.37 2.28 25.46
CA ARG A 201 9.43 1.63 24.15
C ARG A 201 8.08 1.61 23.47
N SER A 202 8.07 1.60 22.15
CA SER A 202 6.92 1.26 21.33
C SER A 202 6.99 -0.23 20.96
N HIS A 203 5.85 -0.87 20.83
CA HIS A 203 5.74 -2.26 20.36
C HIS A 203 5.98 -2.33 18.85
N GLU A 204 7.08 -2.93 18.43
CA GLU A 204 7.53 -2.97 17.02
C GLU A 204 7.05 -4.23 16.30
N GLY A 205 5.90 -4.77 16.66
CA GLY A 205 5.31 -5.97 16.07
C GLY A 205 3.88 -6.18 16.49
N VAL A 206 3.40 -7.40 16.32
CA VAL A 206 2.12 -7.89 16.86
C VAL A 206 2.36 -9.13 17.71
N ASP A 207 1.55 -9.28 18.78
CA ASP A 207 1.60 -10.46 19.63
C ASP A 207 0.42 -11.38 19.29
N ILE A 208 0.72 -12.61 18.89
CA ILE A 208 -0.22 -13.64 18.44
C ILE A 208 -0.32 -14.69 19.55
N PHE A 209 -1.42 -14.67 20.31
CA PHE A 209 -1.63 -15.54 21.48
C PHE A 209 -2.24 -16.87 21.05
N VAL A 210 -1.48 -17.93 21.24
CA VAL A 210 -1.88 -19.32 20.94
C VAL A 210 -1.26 -20.28 21.96
N GLN A 211 -1.67 -21.53 21.88
CA GLN A 211 -1.13 -22.58 22.74
C GLN A 211 0.40 -22.74 22.55
N ARG A 212 1.11 -22.94 23.66
CA ARG A 212 2.53 -23.27 23.65
C ARG A 212 2.82 -24.47 22.76
N LEU A 213 3.98 -24.48 22.10
CA LEU A 213 4.45 -25.50 21.13
C LEU A 213 3.66 -25.55 19.82
N THR A 214 2.76 -24.59 19.55
CA THR A 214 2.18 -24.43 18.21
C THR A 214 3.29 -24.11 17.20
N PRO A 215 3.35 -24.76 16.02
CA PRO A 215 4.40 -24.47 15.04
C PRO A 215 4.34 -23.05 14.51
N VAL A 216 5.53 -22.42 14.40
CA VAL A 216 5.74 -21.09 13.83
C VAL A 216 6.35 -21.26 12.43
N LEU A 217 5.77 -20.58 11.44
CA LEU A 217 6.04 -20.76 10.03
C LEU A 217 6.75 -19.56 9.41
N ALA A 218 7.63 -19.83 8.46
CA ALA A 218 8.23 -18.82 7.61
C ALA A 218 7.16 -18.15 6.73
N VAL A 219 7.02 -16.82 6.82
CA VAL A 219 6.08 -16.02 5.99
C VAL A 219 6.63 -15.73 4.60
N ALA A 220 7.93 -15.94 4.39
CA ALA A 220 8.63 -15.69 3.13
C ALA A 220 9.73 -16.73 2.91
N ALA A 221 10.18 -16.90 1.66
CA ALA A 221 11.42 -17.61 1.39
C ALA A 221 12.62 -16.71 1.72
N GLY A 222 13.62 -17.23 2.44
CA GLY A 222 14.74 -16.42 2.88
C GLY A 222 15.82 -17.21 3.62
N THR A 223 16.63 -16.50 4.38
CA THR A 223 17.71 -17.08 5.22
C THR A 223 17.36 -16.90 6.69
N ALA A 224 17.22 -17.99 7.42
CA ALA A 224 16.94 -18.00 8.84
C ALA A 224 18.23 -17.77 9.65
N MET A 225 18.12 -16.93 10.68
CA MET A 225 19.20 -16.59 11.60
C MET A 225 18.68 -16.69 13.05
N PRO A 226 18.82 -17.87 13.67
CA PRO A 226 18.43 -18.04 15.07
C PRO A 226 19.32 -17.21 16.00
N ARG A 227 18.74 -16.68 17.06
CA ARG A 227 19.43 -15.92 18.10
C ARG A 227 18.80 -16.22 19.47
N HIS A 228 19.52 -15.85 20.49
CA HIS A 228 19.02 -15.82 21.86
C HIS A 228 19.41 -14.48 22.49
N ASP A 229 18.44 -13.76 23.02
CA ASP A 229 18.65 -12.48 23.70
C ASP A 229 17.70 -12.33 24.91
N GLU A 230 18.02 -11.37 25.79
CA GLU A 230 17.25 -11.17 27.03
C GLU A 230 15.82 -10.68 26.76
N LEU A 231 15.61 -9.93 25.69
CA LEU A 231 14.32 -9.34 25.37
C LEU A 231 13.41 -10.35 24.64
N GLY A 232 13.88 -10.86 23.51
CA GLY A 232 13.10 -11.76 22.66
C GLY A 232 13.16 -13.23 23.06
N GLY A 233 14.09 -13.61 23.96
CA GLY A 233 14.35 -15.00 24.32
C GLY A 233 14.94 -15.78 23.15
N ASN A 234 14.36 -16.93 22.83
CA ASN A 234 14.67 -17.66 21.59
C ASN A 234 14.01 -16.97 20.43
N THR A 235 14.80 -16.53 19.45
CA THR A 235 14.33 -15.74 18.31
C THR A 235 14.83 -16.29 16.98
N VAL A 236 14.13 -15.98 15.91
CA VAL A 236 14.58 -16.20 14.53
C VAL A 236 14.38 -14.91 13.74
N TRP A 237 15.45 -14.43 13.13
CA TRP A 237 15.37 -13.44 12.06
C TRP A 237 15.31 -14.17 10.72
N LEU A 238 14.28 -13.91 9.91
CA LEU A 238 14.18 -14.40 8.55
C LEU A 238 14.47 -13.23 7.60
N ASN A 239 15.63 -13.27 6.96
CA ASN A 239 16.10 -12.20 6.08
C ASN A 239 15.78 -12.49 4.62
N THR A 240 15.18 -11.51 3.95
CA THR A 240 14.92 -11.46 2.52
C THR A 240 15.51 -10.16 1.93
N PRO A 241 15.60 -9.99 0.61
CA PRO A 241 15.99 -8.71 0.06
C PRO A 241 15.06 -7.57 0.49
N GLY A 242 15.60 -6.57 1.21
CA GLY A 242 14.87 -5.38 1.66
C GLY A 242 13.90 -5.55 2.82
N THR A 243 13.68 -6.77 3.34
CA THR A 243 12.77 -7.01 4.46
C THR A 243 13.31 -8.10 5.37
N SER A 244 13.22 -7.87 6.67
CA SER A 244 13.50 -8.87 7.70
C SER A 244 12.25 -9.11 8.54
N TYR A 245 11.98 -10.38 8.85
CA TYR A 245 10.88 -10.81 9.71
C TYR A 245 11.45 -11.32 11.01
N TYR A 246 10.90 -10.86 12.13
CA TYR A 246 11.33 -11.20 13.46
C TYR A 246 10.31 -12.07 14.17
N TYR A 247 10.75 -13.20 14.69
CA TYR A 247 9.95 -14.18 15.42
C TYR A 247 10.56 -14.35 16.81
N ALA A 248 9.84 -13.96 17.87
CA ALA A 248 10.38 -14.00 19.22
C ALA A 248 9.52 -14.80 20.21
N HIS A 249 10.05 -14.98 21.41
CA HIS A 249 9.49 -15.72 22.54
C HIS A 249 9.28 -17.21 22.24
N LEU A 250 10.06 -17.78 21.32
CA LEU A 250 9.94 -19.18 20.92
C LEU A 250 10.31 -20.11 22.10
N ASP A 251 9.56 -21.19 22.27
CA ASP A 251 9.91 -22.27 23.20
C ASP A 251 11.21 -22.95 22.75
N ARG A 252 11.26 -23.30 21.46
CA ARG A 252 12.44 -23.88 20.83
C ARG A 252 12.52 -23.47 19.36
N ILE A 253 13.74 -23.37 18.88
CA ILE A 253 14.07 -23.09 17.48
C ILE A 253 14.17 -24.40 16.70
N ALA A 254 13.71 -24.44 15.45
CA ALA A 254 13.70 -25.61 14.58
C ALA A 254 14.64 -25.47 13.35
N VAL A 255 15.34 -24.34 13.23
CA VAL A 255 16.25 -24.06 12.11
C VAL A 255 17.68 -23.81 12.59
N GLN A 256 18.64 -23.99 11.69
CA GLN A 256 20.05 -23.71 11.91
C GLN A 256 20.41 -22.29 11.43
N ASP A 257 21.55 -21.76 11.88
CA ASP A 257 22.05 -20.48 11.40
C ASP A 257 22.33 -20.53 9.89
N GLN A 258 21.96 -19.48 9.17
CA GLN A 258 22.06 -19.36 7.71
C GLN A 258 21.27 -20.39 6.91
N GLN A 259 20.33 -21.09 7.55
CA GLN A 259 19.48 -22.06 6.83
C GLN A 259 18.57 -21.35 5.82
N ARG A 260 18.56 -21.83 4.57
CA ARG A 260 17.58 -21.42 3.56
C ARG A 260 16.23 -22.07 3.85
N VAL A 261 15.18 -21.29 3.89
CA VAL A 261 13.80 -21.74 4.14
C VAL A 261 12.86 -21.25 3.04
N LYS A 262 11.77 -21.97 2.87
CA LYS A 262 10.65 -21.61 1.99
C LYS A 262 9.47 -21.14 2.82
N VAL A 263 8.50 -20.47 2.18
CA VAL A 263 7.22 -20.15 2.81
C VAL A 263 6.58 -21.41 3.37
N GLY A 264 6.16 -21.36 4.63
CA GLY A 264 5.53 -22.47 5.33
C GLY A 264 6.47 -23.44 6.05
N ASP A 265 7.80 -23.31 5.88
CA ASP A 265 8.76 -24.12 6.66
C ASP A 265 8.66 -23.75 8.15
N VAL A 266 8.81 -24.74 9.03
CA VAL A 266 8.77 -24.54 10.49
C VAL A 266 10.07 -23.91 10.96
N LEU A 267 9.97 -22.71 11.55
CA LEU A 267 11.11 -21.98 12.13
C LEU A 267 11.32 -22.30 13.61
N GLY A 268 10.27 -22.67 14.32
CA GLY A 268 10.27 -22.92 15.75
C GLY A 268 8.86 -23.20 16.27
N TYR A 269 8.71 -23.07 17.56
CA TYR A 269 7.44 -23.34 18.24
C TYR A 269 7.14 -22.22 19.24
N VAL A 270 5.88 -21.83 19.34
CA VAL A 270 5.43 -20.77 20.23
C VAL A 270 5.76 -21.09 21.69
N GLY A 271 6.30 -20.10 22.38
CA GLY A 271 6.67 -20.16 23.79
C GLY A 271 6.34 -18.88 24.54
N ASN A 272 7.16 -18.57 25.51
CA ASN A 272 7.13 -17.36 26.31
C ASN A 272 8.52 -17.01 26.87
N THR A 273 9.59 -17.31 26.14
CA THR A 273 10.98 -17.03 26.57
C THR A 273 11.31 -15.55 26.51
N GLY A 274 12.43 -15.16 27.14
CA GLY A 274 12.85 -13.76 27.23
C GLY A 274 11.97 -12.96 28.19
N ASN A 275 11.66 -11.72 27.87
CA ASN A 275 10.83 -10.85 28.74
C ASN A 275 9.33 -11.24 28.75
N ALA A 276 8.94 -12.27 28.00
CA ALA A 276 7.61 -12.86 28.06
C ALA A 276 7.48 -13.94 29.13
N ASP A 277 8.52 -14.19 29.93
CA ASP A 277 8.43 -15.14 31.04
C ASP A 277 7.33 -14.72 32.04
N GLY A 278 6.49 -15.67 32.43
CA GLY A 278 5.31 -15.40 33.25
C GLY A 278 4.10 -14.81 32.53
N VAL A 279 4.19 -14.53 31.22
CA VAL A 279 3.08 -14.09 30.38
C VAL A 279 2.50 -15.30 29.61
N PRO A 280 1.19 -15.33 29.28
CA PRO A 280 0.63 -16.37 28.41
C PRO A 280 1.43 -16.53 27.11
N SER A 281 1.58 -17.77 26.64
CA SER A 281 2.37 -18.08 25.46
C SER A 281 1.86 -17.34 24.22
N HIS A 282 2.78 -16.75 23.46
CA HIS A 282 2.48 -16.02 22.24
C HIS A 282 3.71 -15.95 21.33
N LEU A 283 3.47 -15.70 20.05
CA LEU A 283 4.51 -15.28 19.12
C LEU A 283 4.51 -13.76 19.06
N HIS A 284 5.63 -13.11 19.35
CA HIS A 284 5.87 -11.75 18.90
C HIS A 284 6.38 -11.80 17.46
N PHE A 285 5.66 -11.15 16.54
CA PHE A 285 5.99 -11.10 15.12
C PHE A 285 6.21 -9.66 14.66
N GLY A 286 7.41 -9.37 14.18
CA GLY A 286 7.83 -8.06 13.66
C GLY A 286 8.18 -8.10 12.17
N VAL A 287 7.99 -6.98 11.49
CA VAL A 287 8.40 -6.77 10.09
C VAL A 287 9.26 -5.50 10.04
N TYR A 288 10.44 -5.60 9.43
CA TYR A 288 11.40 -4.51 9.35
C TYR A 288 11.83 -4.29 7.90
N ARG A 289 11.75 -3.04 7.42
CA ARG A 289 12.20 -2.65 6.08
C ARG A 289 13.61 -2.05 6.14
N TRP A 290 14.35 -2.19 5.05
CA TRP A 290 15.64 -1.54 4.83
C TRP A 290 16.60 -1.59 6.03
N GLY A 291 16.58 -2.71 6.71
CA GLY A 291 17.52 -3.05 7.77
C GLY A 291 17.07 -2.74 9.19
N ARG A 292 16.13 -1.82 9.48
CA ARG A 292 15.68 -1.59 10.86
C ARG A 292 14.39 -0.76 11.03
N GLU A 293 13.76 -0.30 9.98
CA GLU A 293 12.50 0.44 10.10
C GLU A 293 11.35 -0.53 10.38
N PRO A 294 10.71 -0.48 11.56
CA PRO A 294 9.59 -1.34 11.90
C PRO A 294 8.33 -0.91 11.13
N VAL A 295 7.62 -1.89 10.59
CA VAL A 295 6.36 -1.70 9.86
C VAL A 295 5.27 -2.49 10.57
N ASP A 296 4.07 -1.90 10.68
CA ASP A 296 2.91 -2.60 11.26
C ASP A 296 2.60 -3.90 10.51
N PRO A 297 2.75 -5.08 11.14
CA PRO A 297 2.50 -6.36 10.49
C PRO A 297 1.01 -6.64 10.24
N LEU A 298 0.11 -6.00 10.99
CA LEU A 298 -1.32 -6.31 10.95
C LEU A 298 -1.92 -6.18 9.55
N PRO A 299 -1.73 -5.09 8.79
CA PRO A 299 -2.24 -4.98 7.42
C PRO A 299 -1.65 -6.01 6.45
N LEU A 300 -0.42 -6.50 6.72
CA LEU A 300 0.24 -7.50 5.88
C LEU A 300 -0.31 -8.91 6.14
N LEU A 301 -0.71 -9.22 7.38
CA LEU A 301 -1.23 -10.53 7.78
C LEU A 301 -2.73 -10.68 7.52
N VAL A 302 -3.52 -9.62 7.71
CA VAL A 302 -4.99 -9.68 7.68
C VAL A 302 -5.55 -9.00 6.45
N GLY A 303 -4.85 -7.98 5.92
CA GLY A 303 -5.36 -7.10 4.88
C GLY A 303 -6.38 -6.10 5.47
N LYS A 304 -7.04 -5.37 4.58
CA LYS A 304 -8.11 -4.43 4.90
C LYS A 304 -9.24 -4.64 3.89
N ARG A 305 -10.18 -5.52 4.26
CA ARG A 305 -11.33 -5.90 3.43
C ARG A 305 -12.62 -5.69 4.19
N PHE A 306 -13.72 -5.54 3.49
CA PHE A 306 -15.04 -5.59 4.11
C PHE A 306 -15.31 -7.01 4.62
N GLU A 307 -15.83 -7.13 5.84
CA GLU A 307 -16.26 -8.42 6.37
C GLU A 307 -17.42 -8.97 5.53
N LYS A 308 -17.38 -10.27 5.24
CA LYS A 308 -18.49 -10.94 4.57
C LYS A 308 -19.70 -10.92 5.51
N GLY A 309 -20.67 -10.02 5.24
CA GLY A 309 -21.90 -9.92 6.02
C GLY A 309 -22.18 -8.56 6.65
N SER A 310 -21.24 -7.62 6.67
CA SER A 310 -21.55 -6.22 6.99
C SER A 310 -22.21 -5.59 5.76
N GLY A 311 -23.54 -5.70 5.71
CA GLY A 311 -24.32 -4.92 4.78
C GLY A 311 -23.96 -3.44 4.97
N SER A 312 -23.68 -2.77 3.86
CA SER A 312 -23.44 -1.34 3.78
C SER A 312 -24.47 -0.58 4.62
N THR A 313 -24.11 -0.16 5.82
CA THR A 313 -24.80 0.93 6.50
C THR A 313 -24.05 2.18 6.10
N ALA A 314 -24.60 2.86 5.11
CA ALA A 314 -24.23 4.22 4.75
C ALA A 314 -24.15 5.05 6.04
N ASN A 315 -22.98 5.57 6.34
CA ASN A 315 -22.82 6.58 7.37
C ASN A 315 -23.27 7.91 6.77
N ALA A 316 -24.60 8.12 6.74
CA ALA A 316 -25.20 9.44 6.67
C ALA A 316 -25.09 10.03 8.08
N GLY A 317 -24.05 10.77 8.34
CA GLY A 317 -23.77 11.47 9.57
C GLY A 317 -23.64 12.96 9.29
N SER A 318 -24.66 13.66 9.70
CA SER A 318 -24.87 15.10 9.87
C SER A 318 -23.62 15.93 10.17
#